data_2e9a530e4f4f44bc611312b0fc6a21b0
#
_entry.id   2e9a530e4f4f44bc611312b0fc6a21b0
#
_cell.length_a   1.000
_cell.length_b   1.000
_cell.length_c   1.000
_cell.angle_alpha   90.00
_cell.angle_beta   90.00
_cell.angle_gamma   90.00
#
_symmetry.space_group_name_H-M   'P 1'
#
loop_
_entity.id
_entity.type
_entity.pdbx_description
1 polymer ?
#
loop_
_entity_poly.entity_id
_entity_poly.type
_entity_poly.pdbx_seq_one_letter_code
_entity_poly.pdbx_strand_id
1 'polypeptide(L)'
;SYTPYYYKVGFYDKESDNYVLQALNPDSGTEYLGYSEGPKDVYTQIYMQAKANYTRKFGLHDVGALLVYQRKEELLGNAGSVIKSLPKRNQGISGRLSYGFDSRYFGEFNFGYNGSERFAKNERYGFFPSIGAAWMVSNEGFWRPIEKVANKLKLKLTYGLVGNDAIGSDSDRFFYLSNMNMNSSGRGQIFGTNWGNYKDGISTVRYLSLIHI
;
A
#
# COMPACT_ATOMS: atom_id res chain seq x y z
N SER A 1 26.92 12.53 -12.69
CA SER A 1 27.93 11.55 -13.13
C SER A 1 29.26 12.23 -13.31
N TYR A 2 30.34 11.52 -13.07
CA TYR A 2 31.71 11.98 -13.27
C TYR A 2 32.35 11.07 -14.31
N THR A 3 32.88 11.65 -15.40
CA THR A 3 33.59 10.93 -16.43
C THR A 3 34.98 11.57 -16.55
N PRO A 4 36.00 11.00 -15.89
CA PRO A 4 37.34 11.59 -15.91
C PRO A 4 37.92 11.56 -17.32
N TYR A 5 38.88 12.44 -17.60
CA TYR A 5 39.66 12.36 -18.81
C TYR A 5 40.57 11.13 -18.77
N TYR A 6 40.57 10.36 -19.83
CA TYR A 6 41.49 9.26 -20.06
C TYR A 6 42.53 9.72 -21.09
N TYR A 7 43.79 9.41 -20.80
CA TYR A 7 44.92 9.82 -21.67
C TYR A 7 45.66 8.59 -22.16
N LYS A 8 46.17 8.65 -23.38
CA LYS A 8 47.20 7.78 -23.87
C LYS A 8 48.49 8.57 -24.02
N VAL A 9 49.64 7.90 -23.87
CA VAL A 9 50.94 8.47 -24.18
C VAL A 9 51.03 8.64 -25.68
N GLY A 10 51.21 9.85 -26.11
CA GLY A 10 51.45 10.18 -27.54
C GLY A 10 52.91 10.00 -27.88
N PHE A 11 53.62 11.09 -28.17
CA PHE A 11 55.04 11.09 -28.49
C PHE A 11 55.86 11.71 -27.36
N TYR A 12 57.14 11.36 -27.30
CA TYR A 12 58.09 11.95 -26.42
C TYR A 12 58.66 13.24 -27.03
N ASP A 13 58.52 14.33 -26.34
CA ASP A 13 59.08 15.61 -26.76
C ASP A 13 60.45 15.83 -26.10
N LYS A 14 61.48 15.85 -26.93
CA LYS A 14 62.90 15.98 -26.50
C LYS A 14 63.21 17.36 -25.95
N GLU A 15 62.52 18.40 -26.38
CA GLU A 15 62.81 19.79 -25.96
C GLU A 15 62.28 20.04 -24.51
N SER A 16 61.11 19.50 -24.21
CA SER A 16 60.51 19.63 -22.89
C SER A 16 60.85 18.48 -21.93
N ASP A 17 61.57 17.45 -22.43
CA ASP A 17 61.89 16.19 -21.69
C ASP A 17 60.66 15.53 -21.08
N ASN A 18 59.55 15.53 -21.86
CA ASN A 18 58.29 15.04 -21.36
C ASN A 18 57.45 14.29 -22.41
N TYR A 19 56.49 13.47 -21.98
CA TYR A 19 55.55 12.82 -22.88
C TYR A 19 54.33 13.69 -23.12
N VAL A 20 53.97 13.87 -24.38
CA VAL A 20 52.71 14.52 -24.79
C VAL A 20 51.55 13.54 -24.56
N LEU A 21 50.60 13.91 -23.76
CA LEU A 21 49.41 13.10 -23.50
C LEU A 21 48.29 13.51 -24.46
N GLN A 22 47.67 12.51 -25.06
CA GLN A 22 46.51 12.70 -25.92
C GLN A 22 45.27 12.20 -25.21
N ALA A 23 44.27 13.07 -25.00
CA ALA A 23 42.99 12.69 -24.43
C ALA A 23 42.25 11.69 -25.37
N LEU A 24 41.75 10.61 -24.77
CA LEU A 24 40.94 9.60 -25.46
C LEU A 24 39.45 9.99 -25.53
N ASN A 25 38.99 10.83 -24.61
CA ASN A 25 37.61 11.26 -24.51
C ASN A 25 37.50 12.80 -24.36
N PRO A 26 38.05 13.59 -25.33
CA PRO A 26 38.13 15.06 -25.21
C PRO A 26 36.75 15.72 -25.06
N ASP A 27 35.74 15.15 -25.73
CA ASP A 27 34.38 15.75 -25.77
C ASP A 27 33.47 15.27 -24.62
N SER A 28 33.82 14.18 -23.95
CA SER A 28 32.99 13.58 -22.89
C SER A 28 33.63 13.60 -21.50
N GLY A 29 34.92 13.90 -21.42
CA GLY A 29 35.65 14.06 -20.15
C GLY A 29 35.26 15.34 -19.43
N THR A 30 35.20 15.30 -18.10
CA THR A 30 34.96 16.45 -17.24
C THR A 30 35.93 16.46 -16.06
N GLU A 31 36.37 17.64 -15.63
CA GLU A 31 37.21 17.82 -14.43
C GLU A 31 36.38 18.02 -13.16
N TYR A 32 35.06 18.02 -13.28
CA TYR A 32 34.14 18.28 -12.18
C TYR A 32 33.04 17.22 -12.14
N LEU A 33 32.47 17.06 -10.97
CA LEU A 33 31.25 16.26 -10.77
C LEU A 33 30.06 16.92 -11.46
N GLY A 34 29.59 16.31 -12.53
CA GLY A 34 28.35 16.74 -13.18
C GLY A 34 27.15 16.48 -12.27
N TYR A 35 26.37 17.51 -12.00
CA TYR A 35 25.10 17.43 -11.31
C TYR A 35 23.95 17.59 -12.32
N SER A 36 23.06 16.61 -12.35
CA SER A 36 21.78 16.73 -13.04
C SER A 36 20.67 16.53 -12.04
N GLU A 37 19.74 17.45 -11.99
CA GLU A 37 18.57 17.34 -11.16
C GLU A 37 17.61 16.30 -11.78
N GLY A 38 17.37 15.21 -11.06
CA GLY A 38 16.37 14.21 -11.43
C GLY A 38 14.94 14.68 -11.07
N PRO A 39 13.92 13.91 -11.44
CA PRO A 39 12.56 14.19 -11.00
C PRO A 39 12.49 14.19 -9.47
N LYS A 40 11.88 15.23 -8.90
CA LYS A 40 11.67 15.35 -7.47
C LYS A 40 10.33 14.71 -7.11
N ASP A 41 10.36 13.51 -6.57
CA ASP A 41 9.19 12.86 -6.03
C ASP A 41 9.00 13.29 -4.57
N VAL A 42 7.90 13.98 -4.31
CA VAL A 42 7.53 14.41 -2.95
C VAL A 42 6.39 13.49 -2.47
N TYR A 43 6.68 12.69 -1.46
CA TYR A 43 5.72 11.83 -0.80
C TYR A 43 5.54 12.26 0.66
N THR A 44 4.29 12.51 1.03
CA THR A 44 3.92 12.83 2.41
C THR A 44 2.96 11.78 2.95
N GLN A 45 3.27 11.23 4.12
CA GLN A 45 2.40 10.30 4.82
C GLN A 45 2.17 10.78 6.25
N ILE A 46 0.89 10.89 6.62
CA ILE A 46 0.48 11.13 7.99
C ILE A 46 -0.22 9.86 8.50
N TYR A 47 0.31 9.28 9.56
CA TYR A 47 -0.27 8.13 10.23
C TYR A 47 -0.54 8.47 11.70
N MET A 48 -1.77 8.27 12.12
CA MET A 48 -2.21 8.47 13.50
C MET A 48 -2.83 7.18 14.01
N GLN A 49 -2.44 6.77 15.22
CA GLN A 49 -3.01 5.60 15.89
C GLN A 49 -3.25 5.92 17.37
N ALA A 50 -4.43 5.56 17.84
CA ALA A 50 -4.75 5.55 19.26
C ALA A 50 -5.12 4.11 19.66
N LYS A 51 -4.59 3.65 20.79
CA LYS A 51 -4.77 2.28 21.28
C LYS A 51 -5.16 2.30 22.75
N ALA A 52 -6.23 1.59 23.09
CA ALA A 52 -6.62 1.29 24.47
C ALA A 52 -6.57 -0.23 24.68
N ASN A 53 -5.90 -0.65 25.73
CA ASN A 53 -5.77 -2.06 26.09
C ASN A 53 -6.18 -2.26 27.54
N TYR A 54 -7.03 -3.24 27.78
CA TYR A 54 -7.44 -3.66 29.11
C TYR A 54 -7.25 -5.17 29.25
N THR A 55 -6.60 -5.59 30.32
CA THR A 55 -6.44 -7.02 30.62
C THR A 55 -6.56 -7.20 32.12
N ARG A 56 -7.42 -8.11 32.55
CA ARG A 56 -7.62 -8.41 33.96
C ARG A 56 -8.02 -9.85 34.20
N LYS A 57 -7.50 -10.42 35.26
CA LYS A 57 -7.82 -11.75 35.73
C LYS A 57 -8.71 -11.65 36.99
N PHE A 58 -9.84 -12.34 36.97
CA PHE A 58 -10.80 -12.45 38.07
C PHE A 58 -10.95 -13.92 38.49
N GLY A 59 -10.11 -14.37 39.40
CA GLY A 59 -10.07 -15.77 39.76
C GLY A 59 -9.73 -16.68 38.61
N LEU A 60 -10.67 -17.50 38.14
CA LEU A 60 -10.52 -18.39 36.99
C LEU A 60 -10.85 -17.72 35.65
N HIS A 61 -11.29 -16.47 35.67
CA HIS A 61 -11.70 -15.74 34.47
C HIS A 61 -10.61 -14.78 34.03
N ASP A 62 -10.17 -14.90 32.80
CA ASP A 62 -9.24 -13.97 32.14
C ASP A 62 -10.01 -13.14 31.10
N VAL A 63 -10.00 -11.82 31.26
CA VAL A 63 -10.71 -10.91 30.35
C VAL A 63 -9.70 -9.96 29.71
N GLY A 64 -9.77 -9.84 28.40
CA GLY A 64 -8.99 -8.89 27.63
C GLY A 64 -9.86 -8.08 26.68
N ALA A 65 -9.57 -6.80 26.54
CA ALA A 65 -10.19 -5.91 25.57
C ALA A 65 -9.12 -5.03 24.93
N LEU A 66 -9.17 -4.89 23.62
CA LEU A 66 -8.32 -4.02 22.85
C LEU A 66 -9.20 -3.19 21.92
N LEU A 67 -8.98 -1.89 21.88
CA LEU A 67 -9.58 -0.97 20.93
C LEU A 67 -8.46 -0.19 20.24
N VAL A 68 -8.51 -0.11 18.91
CA VAL A 68 -7.53 0.61 18.09
C VAL A 68 -8.29 1.51 17.13
N TYR A 69 -7.99 2.79 17.15
CA TYR A 69 -8.35 3.73 16.10
C TYR A 69 -7.12 4.03 15.26
N GLN A 70 -7.27 4.04 13.94
CA GLN A 70 -6.20 4.40 13.01
C GLN A 70 -6.71 5.30 11.90
N ARG A 71 -5.85 6.23 11.50
CA ARG A 71 -6.05 7.09 10.34
C ARG A 71 -4.73 7.22 9.59
N LYS A 72 -4.81 7.00 8.29
CA LYS A 72 -3.68 7.13 7.37
C LYS A 72 -4.07 8.07 6.24
N GLU A 73 -3.20 9.02 5.94
CA GLU A 73 -3.32 9.95 4.80
C GLU A 73 -1.99 9.94 4.04
N GLU A 74 -2.05 9.73 2.74
CA GLU A 74 -0.90 9.71 1.84
C GLU A 74 -1.13 10.72 0.73
N LEU A 75 -0.13 11.53 0.43
CA LEU A 75 -0.15 12.53 -0.63
C LEU A 75 1.10 12.41 -1.48
N LEU A 76 0.92 12.35 -2.79
CA LEU A 76 1.98 12.38 -3.77
C LEU A 76 2.04 13.74 -4.45
N GLY A 77 3.14 14.49 -4.26
CA GLY A 77 3.28 15.87 -4.72
C GLY A 77 3.39 16.01 -6.24
N ASN A 78 4.17 15.16 -6.90
CA ASN A 78 4.44 15.23 -8.36
C ASN A 78 3.71 14.10 -9.11
N ALA A 79 2.41 14.03 -8.98
CA ALA A 79 1.64 12.85 -9.37
C ALA A 79 1.33 12.70 -10.86
N GLY A 80 1.63 13.67 -11.70
CA GLY A 80 1.39 13.62 -13.15
C GLY A 80 -0.09 13.56 -13.59
N SER A 81 -1.04 13.40 -12.65
CA SER A 81 -2.48 13.46 -12.92
C SER A 81 -3.26 13.91 -11.70
N VAL A 82 -4.43 14.54 -11.92
CA VAL A 82 -5.31 15.02 -10.83
C VAL A 82 -5.71 13.87 -9.90
N ILE A 83 -6.06 12.70 -10.44
CA ILE A 83 -6.48 11.54 -9.63
C ILE A 83 -5.36 11.08 -8.70
N LYS A 84 -4.12 11.07 -9.17
CA LYS A 84 -2.96 10.67 -8.36
C LYS A 84 -2.55 11.75 -7.35
N SER A 85 -2.81 13.02 -7.62
CA SER A 85 -2.48 14.15 -6.73
C SER A 85 -3.44 14.28 -5.54
N LEU A 86 -4.61 13.65 -5.60
CA LEU A 86 -5.55 13.64 -4.48
C LEU A 86 -5.04 12.75 -3.35
N PRO A 87 -5.21 13.15 -2.08
CA PRO A 87 -4.76 12.36 -0.94
C PRO A 87 -5.48 11.01 -0.88
N LYS A 88 -4.76 9.96 -0.50
CA LYS A 88 -5.31 8.65 -0.16
C LYS A 88 -5.61 8.62 1.33
N ARG A 89 -6.86 8.45 1.71
CA ARG A 89 -7.29 8.45 3.11
C ARG A 89 -7.95 7.14 3.46
N ASN A 90 -7.44 6.52 4.51
CA ASN A 90 -8.03 5.36 5.14
C ASN A 90 -8.16 5.62 6.63
N GLN A 91 -9.29 5.24 7.20
CA GLN A 91 -9.49 5.31 8.64
C GLN A 91 -10.33 4.13 9.10
N GLY A 92 -10.14 3.74 10.35
CA GLY A 92 -10.91 2.64 10.89
C GLY A 92 -10.78 2.52 12.41
N ILE A 93 -11.74 1.79 12.95
CA ILE A 93 -11.74 1.34 14.34
C ILE A 93 -11.73 -0.18 14.31
N SER A 94 -10.85 -0.78 15.07
CA SER A 94 -10.81 -2.23 15.27
C SER A 94 -10.80 -2.56 16.75
N GLY A 95 -11.41 -3.66 17.10
CA GLY A 95 -11.47 -4.10 18.49
C GLY A 95 -11.33 -5.62 18.59
N ARG A 96 -10.86 -6.03 19.77
CA ARG A 96 -10.75 -7.42 20.19
C ARG A 96 -11.29 -7.54 21.61
N LEU A 97 -12.16 -8.51 21.81
CA LEU A 97 -12.57 -8.96 23.13
C LEU A 97 -12.10 -10.41 23.28
N SER A 98 -11.40 -10.72 24.33
CA SER A 98 -10.94 -12.07 24.64
C SER A 98 -11.41 -12.48 26.04
N TYR A 99 -11.81 -13.72 26.14
CA TYR A 99 -12.25 -14.32 27.38
C TYR A 99 -11.62 -15.70 27.52
N GLY A 100 -11.07 -15.97 28.68
CA GLY A 100 -10.56 -17.27 29.06
C GLY A 100 -11.17 -17.74 30.37
N PHE A 101 -11.49 -19.02 30.44
CA PHE A 101 -11.99 -19.64 31.66
C PHE A 101 -11.10 -20.83 32.04
N ASP A 102 -10.58 -20.81 33.26
CA ASP A 102 -9.75 -21.86 33.87
C ASP A 102 -8.61 -22.36 32.99
N SER A 103 -8.07 -21.49 32.12
CA SER A 103 -7.05 -21.87 31.13
C SER A 103 -7.42 -23.05 30.24
N ARG A 104 -8.72 -23.39 30.15
CA ARG A 104 -9.26 -24.49 29.35
C ARG A 104 -10.09 -24.01 28.17
N TYR A 105 -10.98 -23.04 28.40
CA TYR A 105 -11.91 -22.54 27.40
C TYR A 105 -11.55 -21.11 27.06
N PHE A 106 -11.49 -20.82 25.77
CA PHE A 106 -11.17 -19.48 25.28
C PHE A 106 -12.17 -19.05 24.23
N GLY A 107 -12.63 -17.82 24.33
CA GLY A 107 -13.46 -17.15 23.35
C GLY A 107 -12.80 -15.85 22.90
N GLU A 108 -12.90 -15.52 21.63
CA GLU A 108 -12.39 -14.28 21.07
C GLU A 108 -13.40 -13.72 20.07
N PHE A 109 -13.68 -12.44 20.20
CA PHE A 109 -14.44 -11.67 19.23
C PHE A 109 -13.59 -10.51 18.73
N ASN A 110 -13.42 -10.43 17.42
CA ASN A 110 -12.74 -9.29 16.80
C ASN A 110 -13.71 -8.60 15.86
N PHE A 111 -13.55 -7.31 15.70
CA PHE A 111 -14.23 -6.56 14.66
C PHE A 111 -13.31 -5.50 14.07
N GLY A 112 -13.53 -5.20 12.81
CA GLY A 112 -12.97 -4.07 12.11
C GLY A 112 -14.10 -3.26 11.47
N TYR A 113 -14.09 -1.95 11.65
CA TYR A 113 -14.94 -1.01 10.94
C TYR A 113 -14.04 -0.03 10.21
N ASN A 114 -13.78 -0.32 8.95
CA ASN A 114 -12.78 0.37 8.15
C ASN A 114 -13.41 1.11 6.99
N GLY A 115 -12.91 2.31 6.71
CA GLY A 115 -13.36 3.14 5.61
C GLY A 115 -12.24 3.44 4.62
N SER A 116 -12.56 3.33 3.32
CA SER A 116 -11.67 3.64 2.21
C SER A 116 -12.31 4.65 1.26
N GLU A 117 -11.56 5.67 0.87
CA GLU A 117 -12.02 6.67 -0.11
C GLU A 117 -12.10 6.15 -1.55
N ARG A 118 -11.72 4.91 -1.80
CA ARG A 118 -11.92 4.27 -3.11
C ARG A 118 -13.39 4.11 -3.46
N PHE A 119 -14.26 4.03 -2.45
CA PHE A 119 -15.70 3.82 -2.60
C PHE A 119 -16.50 5.11 -2.46
N ALA A 120 -17.70 5.11 -3.00
CA ALA A 120 -18.64 6.22 -2.86
C ALA A 120 -18.94 6.50 -1.38
N LYS A 121 -19.35 7.74 -1.07
CA LYS A 121 -19.54 8.20 0.30
C LYS A 121 -20.41 7.28 1.16
N ASN A 122 -21.45 6.71 0.57
CA ASN A 122 -22.42 5.84 1.27
C ASN A 122 -21.93 4.40 1.44
N GLU A 123 -20.95 3.95 0.61
CA GLU A 123 -20.41 2.58 0.58
C GLU A 123 -18.96 2.52 1.08
N ARG A 124 -18.52 3.59 1.74
CA ARG A 124 -17.12 3.78 2.10
C ARG A 124 -16.67 2.93 3.27
N TYR A 125 -17.60 2.56 4.16
CA TYR A 125 -17.30 1.85 5.39
C TYR A 125 -17.83 0.43 5.37
N GLY A 126 -16.98 -0.52 5.74
CA GLY A 126 -17.33 -1.92 5.89
C GLY A 126 -17.13 -2.41 7.34
N PHE A 127 -18.03 -3.29 7.80
CA PHE A 127 -17.94 -3.95 9.09
C PHE A 127 -17.51 -5.40 8.91
N PHE A 128 -16.41 -5.79 9.56
CA PHE A 128 -15.76 -7.09 9.40
C PHE A 128 -15.60 -7.77 10.76
N PRO A 129 -16.63 -8.51 11.21
CA PRO A 129 -16.58 -9.26 12.46
C PRO A 129 -15.89 -10.60 12.28
N SER A 130 -15.24 -11.09 13.34
CA SER A 130 -14.77 -12.46 13.45
C SER A 130 -14.92 -12.99 14.87
N ILE A 131 -15.21 -14.28 14.98
CA ILE A 131 -15.36 -14.98 16.24
C ILE A 131 -14.45 -16.21 16.24
N GLY A 132 -13.87 -16.49 17.40
CA GLY A 132 -13.04 -17.66 17.61
C GLY A 132 -13.35 -18.32 18.95
N ALA A 133 -13.32 -19.63 18.97
CA ALA A 133 -13.38 -20.42 20.18
C ALA A 133 -12.21 -21.42 20.21
N ALA A 134 -11.68 -21.68 21.40
CA ALA A 134 -10.64 -22.66 21.58
C ALA A 134 -10.81 -23.42 22.88
N TRP A 135 -10.49 -24.71 22.83
CA TRP A 135 -10.50 -25.61 23.95
C TRP A 135 -9.14 -26.25 24.14
N MET A 136 -8.58 -26.06 25.33
CA MET A 136 -7.32 -26.70 25.74
C MET A 136 -7.64 -28.06 26.35
N VAL A 137 -7.76 -29.06 25.52
CA VAL A 137 -8.11 -30.41 25.94
C VAL A 137 -7.08 -31.01 26.92
N SER A 138 -5.81 -30.66 26.71
CA SER A 138 -4.73 -31.12 27.58
C SER A 138 -4.82 -30.62 29.03
N ASN A 139 -5.63 -29.59 29.32
CA ASN A 139 -5.84 -29.10 30.68
C ASN A 139 -7.02 -29.79 31.41
N GLU A 140 -7.70 -30.71 30.73
CA GLU A 140 -8.78 -31.49 31.32
C GLU A 140 -8.24 -32.66 32.18
N GLY A 141 -8.99 -33.02 33.22
CA GLY A 141 -8.57 -34.06 34.14
C GLY A 141 -8.39 -35.44 33.49
N PHE A 142 -9.18 -35.73 32.46
CA PHE A 142 -9.11 -37.01 31.71
C PHE A 142 -7.85 -37.10 30.81
N TRP A 143 -7.13 -36.02 30.56
CA TRP A 143 -5.94 -36.02 29.70
C TRP A 143 -4.67 -36.52 30.42
N ARG A 144 -4.64 -36.49 31.77
CA ARG A 144 -3.45 -36.84 32.57
C ARG A 144 -2.78 -38.15 32.19
N PRO A 145 -3.48 -39.24 31.85
CA PRO A 145 -2.83 -40.49 31.43
C PRO A 145 -2.05 -40.39 30.11
N ILE A 146 -2.47 -39.44 29.25
CA ILE A 146 -1.97 -39.27 27.88
C ILE A 146 -0.85 -38.23 27.85
N GLU A 147 -0.68 -37.42 28.89
CA GLU A 147 0.27 -36.31 28.98
C GLU A 147 1.73 -36.71 28.65
N LYS A 148 2.09 -37.98 29.01
CA LYS A 148 3.42 -38.53 28.71
C LYS A 148 3.69 -38.72 27.21
N VAL A 149 2.65 -38.87 26.41
CA VAL A 149 2.72 -39.07 24.96
C VAL A 149 2.45 -37.77 24.20
N ALA A 150 1.48 -36.98 24.66
CA ALA A 150 1.09 -35.73 24.06
C ALA A 150 0.89 -34.65 25.12
N ASN A 151 1.88 -33.74 25.25
CA ASN A 151 1.90 -32.73 26.30
C ASN A 151 0.84 -31.65 26.11
N LYS A 152 0.42 -31.39 24.87
CA LYS A 152 -0.51 -30.30 24.57
C LYS A 152 -1.43 -30.64 23.40
N LEU A 153 -2.73 -30.56 23.65
CA LEU A 153 -3.76 -30.60 22.62
C LEU A 153 -4.68 -29.39 22.78
N LYS A 154 -4.76 -28.58 21.73
CA LYS A 154 -5.67 -27.43 21.66
C LYS A 154 -6.51 -27.53 20.39
N LEU A 155 -7.81 -27.57 20.55
CA LEU A 155 -8.75 -27.43 19.44
C LEU A 155 -9.10 -25.94 19.26
N LYS A 156 -9.15 -25.49 18.01
CA LYS A 156 -9.47 -24.10 17.68
C LYS A 156 -10.43 -24.04 16.50
N LEU A 157 -11.48 -23.25 16.63
CA LEU A 157 -12.43 -22.94 15.57
C LEU A 157 -12.49 -21.41 15.41
N THR A 158 -12.45 -20.95 14.18
CA THR A 158 -12.57 -19.51 13.87
C THR A 158 -13.45 -19.32 12.63
N TYR A 159 -14.26 -18.27 12.68
CA TYR A 159 -15.07 -17.81 11.55
C TYR A 159 -15.04 -16.29 11.51
N GLY A 160 -14.95 -15.71 10.30
CA GLY A 160 -14.92 -14.26 10.17
C GLY A 160 -15.14 -13.78 8.74
N LEU A 161 -15.53 -12.51 8.65
CA LEU A 161 -15.65 -11.79 7.40
C LEU A 161 -14.42 -10.91 7.20
N VAL A 162 -13.93 -10.84 5.98
CA VAL A 162 -12.76 -10.03 5.60
C VAL A 162 -13.13 -9.16 4.41
N GLY A 163 -12.83 -7.88 4.49
CA GLY A 163 -12.96 -6.94 3.38
C GLY A 163 -11.62 -6.72 2.68
N ASN A 164 -11.68 -6.47 1.39
CA ASN A 164 -10.54 -6.08 0.60
C ASN A 164 -10.89 -4.84 -0.24
N ASP A 165 -10.12 -3.76 -0.08
CA ASP A 165 -10.26 -2.52 -0.87
C ASP A 165 -9.20 -2.39 -1.97
N ALA A 166 -8.31 -3.37 -2.13
CA ALA A 166 -7.27 -3.42 -3.15
C ALA A 166 -7.85 -3.85 -4.51
N ILE A 167 -8.77 -3.05 -5.07
CA ILE A 167 -9.41 -3.30 -6.35
C ILE A 167 -8.72 -2.45 -7.41
N GLY A 168 -8.33 -3.07 -8.54
CA GLY A 168 -7.65 -2.39 -9.63
C GLY A 168 -6.21 -1.97 -9.32
N SER A 169 -5.68 -1.07 -10.11
CA SER A 169 -4.35 -0.47 -9.93
C SER A 169 -4.40 0.72 -8.96
N ASP A 170 -3.23 1.23 -8.56
CA ASP A 170 -3.13 2.43 -7.73
C ASP A 170 -3.68 3.70 -8.41
N SER A 171 -3.78 3.69 -9.74
CA SER A 171 -4.41 4.76 -10.51
C SER A 171 -5.93 4.64 -10.61
N ASP A 172 -6.47 3.45 -10.31
CA ASP A 172 -7.92 3.20 -10.35
C ASP A 172 -8.54 3.56 -9.00
N ARG A 173 -8.80 4.84 -8.82
CA ARG A 173 -9.42 5.41 -7.63
C ARG A 173 -10.72 6.05 -8.02
N PHE A 174 -11.64 6.18 -7.06
CA PHE A 174 -12.93 6.82 -7.29
C PHE A 174 -13.76 6.12 -8.38
N PHE A 175 -13.91 4.79 -8.28
CA PHE A 175 -14.68 3.97 -9.22
C PHE A 175 -16.13 4.45 -9.45
N TYR A 176 -16.63 5.28 -8.56
CA TYR A 176 -17.95 5.89 -8.66
C TYR A 176 -17.99 7.16 -9.53
N LEU A 177 -16.82 7.68 -9.93
CA LEU A 177 -16.72 8.82 -10.84
C LEU A 177 -16.53 8.33 -12.27
N SER A 178 -17.31 8.88 -13.20
CA SER A 178 -17.08 8.64 -14.62
C SER A 178 -15.79 9.35 -15.07
N ASN A 179 -14.96 8.64 -15.79
CA ASN A 179 -13.77 9.21 -16.43
C ASN A 179 -14.13 9.59 -17.89
N MET A 180 -13.76 10.80 -18.28
CA MET A 180 -14.00 11.30 -19.63
C MET A 180 -12.65 11.58 -20.30
N ASN A 181 -12.43 10.93 -21.43
CA ASN A 181 -11.29 11.24 -22.30
C ASN A 181 -11.78 12.16 -23.43
N MET A 182 -11.27 13.39 -23.43
CA MET A 182 -11.61 14.43 -24.40
C MET A 182 -10.82 14.29 -25.72
N ASN A 183 -9.75 13.48 -25.74
CA ASN A 183 -8.86 13.28 -26.86
C ASN A 183 -8.81 11.79 -27.28
N SER A 184 -9.99 11.22 -27.55
CA SER A 184 -10.12 9.82 -27.95
C SER A 184 -9.97 9.69 -29.48
N SER A 185 -8.81 9.30 -29.94
CA SER A 185 -8.51 9.10 -31.36
C SER A 185 -9.43 8.06 -32.01
N GLY A 186 -9.82 7.01 -31.29
CA GLY A 186 -10.76 5.99 -31.78
C GLY A 186 -12.19 6.49 -32.03
N ARG A 187 -12.53 7.72 -31.62
CA ARG A 187 -13.81 8.37 -31.84
C ARG A 187 -13.68 9.71 -32.54
N GLY A 188 -12.55 9.94 -33.17
CA GLY A 188 -12.31 11.17 -33.91
C GLY A 188 -13.07 11.20 -35.22
N GLN A 189 -13.30 12.41 -35.70
CA GLN A 189 -13.97 12.70 -36.96
C GLN A 189 -13.22 13.80 -37.71
N ILE A 190 -13.39 13.81 -39.01
CA ILE A 190 -12.87 14.87 -39.88
C ILE A 190 -13.96 15.92 -40.06
N PHE A 191 -13.64 17.17 -39.78
CA PHE A 191 -14.55 18.30 -39.93
C PHE A 191 -14.02 19.26 -40.98
N GLY A 192 -14.91 19.76 -41.85
CA GLY A 192 -14.61 20.72 -42.89
C GLY A 192 -14.20 20.08 -44.21
N THR A 193 -13.65 20.88 -45.11
CA THR A 193 -13.27 20.51 -46.48
C THR A 193 -11.86 19.94 -46.61
N ASN A 194 -11.06 20.08 -45.59
CA ASN A 194 -9.66 19.58 -45.53
C ASN A 194 -9.59 18.22 -44.81
N TRP A 195 -9.31 17.17 -45.56
CA TRP A 195 -9.20 15.79 -45.08
C TRP A 195 -8.11 15.56 -44.02
N GLY A 196 -7.18 16.52 -43.85
CA GLY A 196 -6.17 16.52 -42.81
C GLY A 196 -6.63 17.05 -41.42
N ASN A 197 -7.81 17.66 -41.33
CA ASN A 197 -8.36 18.22 -40.11
C ASN A 197 -9.08 17.15 -39.26
N TYR A 198 -8.33 16.19 -38.76
CA TYR A 198 -8.79 15.19 -37.83
C TYR A 198 -8.92 15.80 -36.42
N LYS A 199 -10.04 15.62 -35.76
CA LYS A 199 -10.29 16.02 -34.39
C LYS A 199 -10.63 14.79 -33.56
N ASP A 200 -9.95 14.64 -32.45
CA ASP A 200 -10.25 13.58 -31.49
C ASP A 200 -11.65 13.76 -30.91
N GLY A 201 -12.33 12.66 -30.74
CA GLY A 201 -13.64 12.64 -30.12
C GLY A 201 -13.60 12.44 -28.61
N ILE A 202 -14.79 12.34 -28.03
CA ILE A 202 -14.96 12.15 -26.59
C ILE A 202 -15.35 10.69 -26.31
N SER A 203 -14.66 10.04 -25.39
CA SER A 203 -15.07 8.76 -24.85
C SER A 203 -15.26 8.84 -23.34
N THR A 204 -16.28 8.13 -22.85
CA THR A 204 -16.56 8.04 -21.41
C THR A 204 -16.42 6.59 -20.96
N VAL A 205 -15.67 6.37 -19.90
CA VAL A 205 -15.64 5.12 -19.18
C VAL A 205 -16.49 5.28 -17.93
N ARG A 206 -17.57 4.53 -17.85
CA ARG A 206 -18.39 4.47 -16.62
C ARG A 206 -17.91 3.29 -15.81
N TYR A 207 -17.39 3.54 -14.63
CA TYR A 207 -17.15 2.49 -13.65
C TYR A 207 -18.49 2.09 -13.02
N LEU A 208 -18.76 0.79 -12.94
CA LEU A 208 -19.94 0.28 -12.27
C LEU A 208 -19.88 0.63 -10.79
N SER A 209 -20.90 1.34 -10.30
CA SER A 209 -21.05 1.71 -8.89
C SER A 209 -21.43 0.53 -7.98
N LEU A 210 -21.52 -0.68 -8.52
CA LEU A 210 -21.96 -1.88 -7.83
C LEU A 210 -20.77 -2.75 -7.47
N ILE A 211 -20.03 -2.34 -6.47
CA ILE A 211 -19.19 -3.27 -5.73
C ILE A 211 -19.96 -3.64 -4.48
N HIS A 212 -20.75 -4.69 -4.58
CA HIS A 212 -21.24 -5.38 -3.39
C HIS A 212 -20.08 -6.17 -2.80
N ILE A 213 -19.67 -5.76 -1.61
CA ILE A 213 -18.71 -6.49 -0.77
C ILE A 213 -19.47 -7.59 -0.03
#